data_85bb14186b2de145cede06fcec44b74c
#
_entry.id   85bb14186b2de145cede06fcec44b74c
#
_cell.length_a   1.000
_cell.length_b   1.000
_cell.length_c   1.000
_cell.angle_alpha   90.00
_cell.angle_beta   90.00
_cell.angle_gamma   90.00
#
_symmetry.space_group_name_H-M   'P 1'
#
loop_
_entity.id
_entity.type
_entity.pdbx_description
1 polymer ?
#
loop_
_entity_poly.entity_id
_entity_poly.type
_entity_poly.pdbx_seq_one_letter_code
_entity_poly.pdbx_strand_id
1 'polypeptide(L)'
;AHARGARVYVTCNVLPRNNEVEAMREYLGKLKDTGVDALIVSDIGVMLMAKQVTPNLELHVSTQAGVTNYQAANAFYELGARRVVLAREMDLQAVRDIRARIPDDLDIECFVHGAMCMAFSGRCLFSNYLTGRDGNHGECAQPCRWKYSIVEEKRPGQYFPIEQTAEGAYLFNSQDMNMLAHIDDLLDSGATSLKIEGRSKSAYYIAAMTNAYKTAVNEYMVQRGFEDADGNVLKPFRDRVIRPGDPEYGKPDTEDAIMANADGAFAGKPDIDAIPVGGVPSGNVSAGNIAIGEPDDLSYHARSTRRKSNTAAEILPEGWHHAGVRPAPHVTLPDWLLDEPDKVAHRDYSTGFYYPEHKVRQSTDRSAYFRAWLVVGEVLSWSPEDGGRVTIMSRNKIEAGQEVEFVLPGAAPFAYT
;
A
#
# COMPACT_ATOMS: atom_id res chain seq x y z
N ALA A 1 -12.80 -20.15 -0.78
CA ALA A 1 -11.47 -19.77 -0.30
C ALA A 1 -10.79 -20.96 0.37
N HIS A 2 -11.35 -21.52 1.44
CA HIS A 2 -10.74 -22.59 2.24
C HIS A 2 -10.41 -23.86 1.43
N ALA A 3 -11.25 -24.24 0.47
CA ALA A 3 -10.97 -25.36 -0.44
C ALA A 3 -9.69 -25.18 -1.30
N ARG A 4 -9.13 -23.98 -1.31
CA ARG A 4 -7.87 -23.61 -1.97
C ARG A 4 -6.79 -23.21 -0.97
N GLY A 5 -6.97 -23.50 0.32
CA GLY A 5 -6.03 -23.14 1.39
C GLY A 5 -5.97 -21.63 1.73
N ALA A 6 -6.89 -20.82 1.21
CA ALA A 6 -6.92 -19.39 1.48
C ALA A 6 -7.79 -19.07 2.70
N ARG A 7 -7.30 -18.22 3.60
CA ARG A 7 -8.03 -17.70 4.76
C ARG A 7 -8.96 -16.56 4.37
N VAL A 8 -10.03 -16.38 5.13
CA VAL A 8 -11.05 -15.34 4.90
C VAL A 8 -11.10 -14.41 6.11
N TYR A 9 -10.87 -13.13 5.89
CA TYR A 9 -10.94 -12.10 6.92
C TYR A 9 -12.08 -11.13 6.63
N VAL A 10 -12.91 -10.86 7.64
CA VAL A 10 -14.05 -9.94 7.50
C VAL A 10 -13.71 -8.59 8.10
N THR A 11 -13.94 -7.53 7.32
CA THR A 11 -13.74 -6.15 7.78
C THR A 11 -14.92 -5.69 8.63
N CYS A 12 -14.65 -5.40 9.90
CA CYS A 12 -15.53 -4.75 10.87
C CYS A 12 -14.88 -3.42 11.30
N ASN A 13 -14.32 -2.71 10.35
CA ASN A 13 -13.42 -1.57 10.57
C ASN A 13 -14.11 -0.19 10.42
N VAL A 14 -15.42 -0.16 10.45
CA VAL A 14 -16.18 1.09 10.64
C VAL A 14 -15.99 1.62 12.05
N LEU A 15 -16.14 2.93 12.22
CA LEU A 15 -16.17 3.59 13.54
C LEU A 15 -17.63 3.80 13.92
N PRO A 16 -18.28 2.87 14.66
CA PRO A 16 -19.70 2.91 14.91
C PRO A 16 -20.07 4.06 15.84
N ARG A 17 -21.19 4.69 15.58
CA ARG A 17 -21.82 5.65 16.48
C ARG A 17 -22.62 4.92 17.54
N ASN A 18 -22.99 5.60 18.64
CA ASN A 18 -23.70 4.96 19.75
C ASN A 18 -24.96 4.20 19.33
N ASN A 19 -25.69 4.69 18.36
CA ASN A 19 -26.89 4.03 17.82
C ASN A 19 -26.60 2.82 16.91
N GLU A 20 -25.34 2.58 16.55
CA GLU A 20 -24.90 1.49 15.67
C GLU A 20 -24.22 0.34 16.47
N VAL A 21 -23.91 0.57 17.75
CA VAL A 21 -23.14 -0.37 18.58
C VAL A 21 -23.86 -1.73 18.71
N GLU A 22 -25.15 -1.72 18.99
CA GLU A 22 -25.88 -2.98 19.18
C GLU A 22 -26.08 -3.72 17.83
N ALA A 23 -26.24 -3.01 16.73
CA ALA A 23 -26.27 -3.62 15.40
C ALA A 23 -24.90 -4.26 15.05
N MET A 24 -23.79 -3.64 15.45
CA MET A 24 -22.44 -4.21 15.32
C MET A 24 -22.31 -5.48 16.17
N ARG A 25 -22.80 -5.48 17.40
CA ARG A 25 -22.80 -6.66 18.28
C ARG A 25 -23.56 -7.84 17.65
N GLU A 26 -24.75 -7.56 17.13
CA GLU A 26 -25.54 -8.57 16.43
C GLU A 26 -24.84 -9.11 15.19
N TYR A 27 -24.20 -8.23 14.42
CA TYR A 27 -23.43 -8.60 13.23
C TYR A 27 -22.25 -9.52 13.60
N LEU A 28 -21.47 -9.17 14.61
CA LEU A 28 -20.39 -10.01 15.12
C LEU A 28 -20.90 -11.38 15.55
N GLY A 29 -22.06 -11.44 16.22
CA GLY A 29 -22.69 -12.70 16.61
C GLY A 29 -23.00 -13.61 15.41
N LYS A 30 -23.45 -13.04 14.30
CA LYS A 30 -23.71 -13.77 13.06
C LYS A 30 -22.44 -14.32 12.39
N LEU A 31 -21.28 -13.68 12.60
CA LEU A 31 -20.01 -14.15 12.03
C LEU A 31 -19.43 -15.36 12.75
N LYS A 32 -19.82 -15.62 13.98
CA LYS A 32 -19.27 -16.68 14.84
C LYS A 32 -19.24 -18.07 14.17
N ASP A 33 -20.30 -18.39 13.43
CA ASP A 33 -20.53 -19.72 12.86
C ASP A 33 -20.35 -19.75 11.32
N THR A 34 -19.80 -18.67 10.74
CA THR A 34 -19.64 -18.57 9.27
C THR A 34 -18.37 -19.24 8.74
N GLY A 35 -17.44 -19.61 9.64
CA GLY A 35 -16.15 -20.19 9.26
C GLY A 35 -15.10 -19.16 8.80
N VAL A 36 -15.30 -17.85 9.04
CA VAL A 36 -14.26 -16.85 8.81
C VAL A 36 -13.11 -17.02 9.80
N ASP A 37 -11.89 -16.68 9.38
CA ASP A 37 -10.68 -16.92 10.17
C ASP A 37 -10.32 -15.73 11.09
N ALA A 38 -10.63 -14.51 10.66
CA ALA A 38 -10.30 -13.32 11.43
C ALA A 38 -11.25 -12.14 11.15
N LEU A 39 -11.27 -11.20 12.10
CA LEU A 39 -11.96 -9.91 12.00
C LEU A 39 -10.92 -8.79 11.89
N ILE A 40 -11.13 -7.85 10.95
CA ILE A 40 -10.31 -6.65 10.83
C ILE A 40 -11.08 -5.49 11.46
N VAL A 41 -10.56 -4.93 12.55
CA VAL A 41 -11.22 -3.93 13.40
C VAL A 41 -10.42 -2.65 13.51
N SER A 42 -11.08 -1.51 13.69
CA SER A 42 -10.42 -0.20 13.90
C SER A 42 -10.77 0.41 15.26
N ASP A 43 -11.98 0.18 15.71
CA ASP A 43 -12.52 0.73 16.93
C ASP A 43 -12.22 -0.18 18.13
N ILE A 44 -11.70 0.39 19.21
CA ILE A 44 -11.36 -0.37 20.42
C ILE A 44 -12.60 -0.99 21.05
N GLY A 45 -13.73 -0.30 21.03
CA GLY A 45 -15.00 -0.82 21.55
C GLY A 45 -15.47 -2.04 20.76
N VAL A 46 -15.37 -1.98 19.41
CA VAL A 46 -15.66 -3.13 18.54
C VAL A 46 -14.70 -4.28 18.81
N MET A 47 -13.41 -4.00 19.03
CA MET A 47 -12.41 -5.01 19.35
C MET A 47 -12.73 -5.76 20.65
N LEU A 48 -13.06 -5.02 21.71
CA LEU A 48 -13.44 -5.60 23.01
C LEU A 48 -14.75 -6.39 22.91
N MET A 49 -15.71 -5.87 22.15
CA MET A 49 -16.98 -6.55 21.85
C MET A 49 -16.74 -7.86 21.09
N ALA A 50 -15.86 -7.86 20.06
CA ALA A 50 -15.53 -9.05 19.31
C ALA A 50 -14.91 -10.14 20.21
N LYS A 51 -14.03 -9.79 21.14
CA LYS A 51 -13.49 -10.74 22.12
C LYS A 51 -14.57 -11.40 22.97
N GLN A 52 -15.65 -10.67 23.30
CA GLN A 52 -16.76 -11.21 24.07
C GLN A 52 -17.68 -12.10 23.23
N VAL A 53 -17.98 -11.69 22.01
CA VAL A 53 -19.00 -12.33 21.16
C VAL A 53 -18.40 -13.46 20.32
N THR A 54 -17.17 -13.28 19.83
CA THR A 54 -16.46 -14.19 18.93
C THR A 54 -15.04 -14.51 19.42
N PRO A 55 -14.89 -15.07 20.64
CA PRO A 55 -13.57 -15.24 21.29
C PRO A 55 -12.58 -16.12 20.51
N ASN A 56 -13.07 -16.94 19.59
CA ASN A 56 -12.25 -17.87 18.80
C ASN A 56 -11.74 -17.25 17.46
N LEU A 57 -12.23 -16.09 17.05
CA LEU A 57 -11.78 -15.42 15.85
C LEU A 57 -10.55 -14.57 16.13
N GLU A 58 -9.55 -14.66 15.26
CA GLU A 58 -8.40 -13.77 15.35
C GLU A 58 -8.81 -12.31 15.15
N LEU A 59 -8.15 -11.39 15.87
CA LEU A 59 -8.37 -9.95 15.73
C LEU A 59 -7.17 -9.31 15.03
N HIS A 60 -7.44 -8.67 13.91
CA HIS A 60 -6.49 -7.90 13.15
C HIS A 60 -6.84 -6.42 13.24
N VAL A 61 -5.87 -5.58 13.59
CA VAL A 61 -6.06 -4.13 13.71
C VAL A 61 -5.93 -3.49 12.33
N SER A 62 -6.99 -2.79 11.90
CA SER A 62 -7.00 -2.10 10.61
C SER A 62 -6.04 -0.91 10.58
N THR A 63 -5.55 -0.54 9.40
CA THR A 63 -4.77 0.68 9.17
C THR A 63 -5.49 1.95 9.65
N GLN A 64 -6.83 1.95 9.67
CA GLN A 64 -7.62 3.08 10.17
C GLN A 64 -7.44 3.31 11.69
N ALA A 65 -6.93 2.35 12.44
CA ALA A 65 -6.53 2.56 13.84
C ALA A 65 -5.29 3.47 13.96
N GLY A 66 -4.50 3.60 12.89
CA GLY A 66 -3.38 4.53 12.82
C GLY A 66 -2.17 4.05 13.62
N VAL A 67 -1.82 2.76 13.53
CA VAL A 67 -0.63 2.21 14.21
C VAL A 67 0.63 2.72 13.52
N THR A 68 1.40 3.54 14.23
CA THR A 68 2.63 4.20 13.73
C THR A 68 3.85 3.95 14.62
N ASN A 69 3.71 3.22 15.70
CA ASN A 69 4.81 2.96 16.63
C ASN A 69 4.61 1.64 17.38
N TYR A 70 5.69 1.13 17.95
CA TYR A 70 5.69 -0.15 18.67
C TYR A 70 4.83 -0.15 19.94
N GLN A 71 4.67 0.99 20.63
CA GLN A 71 3.83 1.07 21.82
C GLN A 71 2.35 0.87 21.48
N ALA A 72 1.88 1.48 20.39
CA ALA A 72 0.52 1.24 19.90
C ALA A 72 0.32 -0.22 19.48
N ALA A 73 1.31 -0.80 18.80
CA ALA A 73 1.26 -2.22 18.39
C ALA A 73 1.20 -3.15 19.62
N ASN A 74 2.03 -2.93 20.64
CA ASN A 74 2.01 -3.68 21.88
C ASN A 74 0.69 -3.54 22.64
N ALA A 75 0.13 -2.33 22.74
CA ALA A 75 -1.16 -2.11 23.38
C ALA A 75 -2.28 -2.90 22.67
N PHE A 76 -2.30 -2.91 21.35
CA PHE A 76 -3.27 -3.73 20.61
C PHE A 76 -3.03 -5.24 20.79
N TYR A 77 -1.78 -5.67 20.91
CA TYR A 77 -1.44 -7.06 21.20
C TYR A 77 -1.99 -7.48 22.59
N GLU A 78 -1.81 -6.68 23.61
CA GLU A 78 -2.38 -6.90 24.95
C GLU A 78 -3.92 -6.94 24.91
N LEU A 79 -4.53 -6.12 24.07
CA LEU A 79 -5.97 -6.17 23.82
C LEU A 79 -6.40 -7.41 23.02
N GLY A 80 -5.47 -8.25 22.59
CA GLY A 80 -5.72 -9.54 21.94
C GLY A 80 -5.58 -9.56 20.43
N ALA A 81 -5.00 -8.52 19.83
CA ALA A 81 -4.67 -8.56 18.40
C ALA A 81 -3.59 -9.61 18.10
N ARG A 82 -3.68 -10.22 16.92
CA ARG A 82 -2.66 -11.11 16.36
C ARG A 82 -1.98 -10.53 15.12
N ARG A 83 -2.53 -9.46 14.58
CA ARG A 83 -1.96 -8.70 13.47
C ARG A 83 -2.28 -7.23 13.58
N VAL A 84 -1.33 -6.39 13.22
CA VAL A 84 -1.53 -4.94 13.07
C VAL A 84 -1.23 -4.54 11.62
N VAL A 85 -2.20 -3.86 10.98
CA VAL A 85 -1.97 -3.22 9.69
C VAL A 85 -1.42 -1.82 9.97
N LEU A 86 -0.16 -1.59 9.63
CA LEU A 86 0.47 -0.29 9.88
C LEU A 86 -0.19 0.83 9.07
N ALA A 87 -0.04 2.05 9.57
CA ALA A 87 -0.35 3.23 8.80
C ALA A 87 0.51 3.26 7.51
N ARG A 88 -0.04 3.81 6.42
CA ARG A 88 0.65 3.86 5.12
C ARG A 88 1.74 4.92 5.06
N GLU A 89 1.76 5.80 6.04
CA GLU A 89 2.67 6.93 6.19
C GLU A 89 3.99 6.55 6.90
N MET A 90 4.27 5.24 7.02
CA MET A 90 5.47 4.70 7.64
C MET A 90 6.58 4.50 6.61
N ASP A 91 7.82 4.82 7.00
CA ASP A 91 9.00 4.41 6.26
C ASP A 91 9.49 3.02 6.67
N LEU A 92 10.44 2.46 5.90
CA LEU A 92 10.99 1.13 6.16
C LEU A 92 11.69 1.04 7.51
N GLN A 93 12.37 2.12 7.93
CA GLN A 93 13.06 2.14 9.22
C GLN A 93 12.08 2.05 10.38
N ALA A 94 10.98 2.77 10.30
CA ALA A 94 9.94 2.69 11.31
C ALA A 94 9.30 1.29 11.39
N VAL A 95 9.14 0.59 10.25
CA VAL A 95 8.68 -0.80 10.25
C VAL A 95 9.69 -1.71 11.00
N ARG A 96 11.00 -1.56 10.73
CA ARG A 96 12.07 -2.29 11.43
C ARG A 96 12.04 -2.03 12.94
N ASP A 97 11.91 -0.78 13.32
CA ASP A 97 11.88 -0.35 14.71
C ASP A 97 10.67 -0.90 15.47
N ILE A 98 9.53 -0.96 14.81
CA ILE A 98 8.33 -1.61 15.36
C ILE A 98 8.61 -3.12 15.51
N ARG A 99 9.04 -3.80 14.43
CA ARG A 99 9.29 -5.25 14.45
C ARG A 99 10.26 -5.67 15.55
N ALA A 100 11.30 -4.89 15.76
CA ALA A 100 12.32 -5.19 16.76
C ALA A 100 11.81 -5.13 18.22
N ARG A 101 10.66 -4.46 18.47
CA ARG A 101 10.17 -4.13 19.84
C ARG A 101 8.78 -4.68 20.14
N ILE A 102 8.23 -5.52 19.29
CA ILE A 102 6.94 -6.18 19.49
C ILE A 102 7.12 -7.70 19.60
N PRO A 103 6.15 -8.43 20.16
CA PRO A 103 6.19 -9.89 20.23
C PRO A 103 6.34 -10.57 18.86
N ASP A 104 7.00 -11.72 18.85
CA ASP A 104 7.28 -12.48 17.63
C ASP A 104 6.02 -13.02 16.95
N ASP A 105 5.00 -13.32 17.73
CA ASP A 105 3.71 -13.83 17.28
C ASP A 105 2.71 -12.73 16.90
N LEU A 106 3.09 -11.45 17.01
CA LEU A 106 2.32 -10.34 16.45
C LEU A 106 2.73 -10.09 15.00
N ASP A 107 1.82 -10.34 14.07
CA ASP A 107 2.05 -10.05 12.66
C ASP A 107 2.02 -8.55 12.34
N ILE A 108 2.93 -8.12 11.47
CA ILE A 108 2.90 -6.79 10.84
C ILE A 108 2.40 -6.94 9.41
N GLU A 109 1.32 -6.25 9.09
CA GLU A 109 0.81 -6.15 7.72
C GLU A 109 1.09 -4.76 7.15
N CYS A 110 1.72 -4.73 5.96
CA CYS A 110 2.07 -3.53 5.23
C CYS A 110 1.37 -3.49 3.87
N PHE A 111 0.89 -2.31 3.46
CA PHE A 111 0.38 -2.14 2.10
C PHE A 111 1.54 -2.20 1.11
N VAL A 112 1.30 -2.87 -0.02
CA VAL A 112 2.31 -3.05 -1.07
C VAL A 112 1.84 -2.59 -2.44
N HIS A 113 0.52 -2.53 -2.66
CA HIS A 113 0.01 -2.22 -4.00
C HIS A 113 -1.37 -1.56 -3.95
N GLY A 114 -1.62 -0.70 -4.93
CA GLY A 114 -2.93 -0.13 -5.22
C GLY A 114 -3.11 1.29 -4.71
N ALA A 115 -4.37 1.70 -4.65
CA ALA A 115 -4.73 3.10 -4.43
C ALA A 115 -4.29 3.63 -3.07
N MET A 116 -3.55 4.74 -3.07
CA MET A 116 -3.25 5.51 -1.86
C MET A 116 -4.40 6.44 -1.50
N CYS A 117 -4.59 6.67 -0.19
CA CYS A 117 -5.48 7.70 0.30
C CYS A 117 -4.72 9.02 0.48
N MET A 118 -5.38 10.13 0.16
CA MET A 118 -4.82 11.46 0.42
C MET A 118 -4.81 11.80 1.93
N ALA A 119 -5.76 11.27 2.68
CA ALA A 119 -5.84 11.49 4.12
C ALA A 119 -5.10 10.40 4.90
N PHE A 120 -4.64 10.74 6.10
CA PHE A 120 -3.89 9.83 6.97
C PHE A 120 -4.64 8.50 7.18
N SER A 121 -4.07 7.44 6.65
CA SER A 121 -4.56 6.05 6.77
C SER A 121 -6.07 5.87 6.59
N GLY A 122 -6.67 6.64 5.66
CA GLY A 122 -8.08 6.52 5.32
C GLY A 122 -9.06 7.26 6.25
N ARG A 123 -8.58 8.03 7.22
CA ARG A 123 -9.43 8.89 8.07
C ARG A 123 -9.71 10.21 7.37
N CYS A 124 -10.83 10.30 6.63
CA CYS A 124 -11.15 11.43 5.79
C CYS A 124 -12.63 11.80 5.87
N LEU A 125 -12.90 13.10 6.00
CA LEU A 125 -14.26 13.65 5.95
C LEU A 125 -14.62 14.27 4.59
N PHE A 126 -13.67 14.34 3.64
CA PHE A 126 -13.85 15.06 2.39
C PHE A 126 -15.00 14.51 1.53
N SER A 127 -15.14 13.18 1.50
CA SER A 127 -16.29 12.55 0.82
C SER A 127 -17.62 12.90 1.49
N ASN A 128 -17.66 12.90 2.82
CA ASN A 128 -18.86 13.26 3.55
C ASN A 128 -19.27 14.70 3.28
N TYR A 129 -18.32 15.65 3.34
CA TYR A 129 -18.59 17.06 3.07
C TYR A 129 -19.14 17.32 1.67
N LEU A 130 -18.57 16.68 0.65
CA LEU A 130 -18.96 16.96 -0.73
C LEU A 130 -20.16 16.16 -1.22
N THR A 131 -20.41 14.99 -0.66
CA THR A 131 -21.40 14.04 -1.24
C THR A 131 -22.38 13.45 -0.22
N GLY A 132 -22.21 13.74 1.05
CA GLY A 132 -22.94 13.08 2.14
C GLY A 132 -22.53 11.61 2.38
N ARG A 133 -21.58 11.06 1.59
CA ARG A 133 -21.12 9.66 1.71
C ARG A 133 -19.92 9.59 2.63
N ASP A 134 -20.04 8.82 3.72
CA ASP A 134 -19.02 8.73 4.74
C ASP A 134 -17.95 7.70 4.39
N GLY A 135 -16.73 8.18 4.12
CA GLY A 135 -15.57 7.34 3.84
C GLY A 135 -15.18 6.43 5.02
N ASN A 136 -15.45 6.85 6.26
CA ASN A 136 -15.18 6.05 7.46
C ASN A 136 -16.18 4.89 7.63
N HIS A 137 -17.35 4.99 6.99
CA HIS A 137 -18.35 3.92 6.88
C HIS A 137 -18.21 3.11 5.59
N GLY A 138 -17.14 3.30 4.86
CA GLY A 138 -16.88 2.53 3.62
C GLY A 138 -17.57 3.07 2.37
N GLU A 139 -18.19 4.25 2.42
CA GLU A 139 -18.96 4.83 1.33
C GLU A 139 -18.20 5.90 0.53
N CYS A 140 -16.88 5.96 0.64
CA CYS A 140 -16.07 7.00 0.02
C CYS A 140 -16.35 7.13 -1.50
N ALA A 141 -16.78 8.33 -1.93
CA ALA A 141 -16.98 8.68 -3.33
C ALA A 141 -15.69 9.05 -4.07
N GLN A 142 -14.55 9.06 -3.36
CA GLN A 142 -13.23 9.42 -3.88
C GLN A 142 -13.15 10.83 -4.48
N PRO A 143 -13.71 11.87 -3.83
CA PRO A 143 -13.70 13.21 -4.39
C PRO A 143 -12.30 13.80 -4.54
N CYS A 144 -11.32 13.32 -3.77
CA CYS A 144 -9.92 13.72 -3.93
C CYS A 144 -9.35 13.41 -5.33
N ARG A 145 -10.07 12.68 -6.17
CA ARG A 145 -9.69 12.32 -7.54
C ARG A 145 -10.49 13.05 -8.62
N TRP A 146 -11.39 13.95 -8.21
CA TRP A 146 -12.20 14.75 -9.14
C TRP A 146 -11.41 15.97 -9.62
N LYS A 147 -11.82 16.50 -10.76
CA LYS A 147 -11.33 17.79 -11.26
C LYS A 147 -11.95 18.94 -10.48
N TYR A 148 -11.12 19.89 -10.09
CA TYR A 148 -11.55 21.06 -9.37
C TYR A 148 -11.02 22.33 -10.03
N SER A 149 -11.76 23.43 -9.81
CA SER A 149 -11.30 24.79 -10.09
C SER A 149 -11.52 25.64 -8.85
N ILE A 150 -10.63 26.54 -8.53
CA ILE A 150 -10.82 27.53 -7.49
C ILE A 150 -11.58 28.71 -8.08
N VAL A 151 -12.59 29.18 -7.36
CA VAL A 151 -13.31 30.41 -7.65
C VAL A 151 -13.16 31.32 -6.44
N GLU A 152 -12.64 32.51 -6.64
CA GLU A 152 -12.58 33.54 -5.60
C GLU A 152 -13.94 34.23 -5.50
N GLU A 153 -14.49 34.32 -4.26
CA GLU A 153 -15.85 34.77 -4.01
C GLU A 153 -16.16 36.16 -4.61
N LYS A 154 -15.19 37.08 -4.58
CA LYS A 154 -15.33 38.44 -5.13
C LYS A 154 -15.13 38.50 -6.65
N ARG A 155 -14.83 37.37 -7.30
CA ARG A 155 -14.61 37.28 -8.75
C ARG A 155 -15.43 36.11 -9.34
N PRO A 156 -16.75 36.15 -9.21
CA PRO A 156 -17.63 35.10 -9.72
C PRO A 156 -17.44 34.94 -11.24
N GLY A 157 -17.34 33.68 -11.69
CA GLY A 157 -17.13 33.34 -13.10
C GLY A 157 -15.66 33.33 -13.55
N GLN A 158 -14.69 33.70 -12.69
CA GLN A 158 -13.28 33.47 -12.94
C GLN A 158 -12.82 32.22 -12.24
N TYR A 159 -12.32 31.25 -13.02
CA TYR A 159 -11.83 29.97 -12.54
C TYR A 159 -10.32 29.98 -12.54
N PHE A 160 -9.71 29.75 -11.37
CA PHE A 160 -8.25 29.69 -11.22
C PHE A 160 -7.87 28.23 -11.12
N PRO A 161 -7.19 27.67 -12.13
CA PRO A 161 -6.65 26.32 -12.03
C PRO A 161 -5.54 26.30 -10.99
N ILE A 162 -5.50 25.26 -10.17
CA ILE A 162 -4.48 25.09 -9.13
C ILE A 162 -3.18 24.60 -9.75
N GLU A 163 -3.30 23.72 -10.72
CA GLU A 163 -2.24 23.33 -11.62
C GLU A 163 -2.90 23.03 -12.96
N GLN A 164 -2.40 23.64 -14.02
CA GLN A 164 -3.04 23.54 -15.31
C GLN A 164 -2.24 22.63 -16.22
N THR A 165 -2.85 21.47 -16.52
CA THR A 165 -2.45 20.65 -17.65
C THR A 165 -3.44 20.84 -18.80
N ALA A 166 -3.13 20.31 -19.98
CA ALA A 166 -4.06 20.34 -21.11
C ALA A 166 -5.41 19.65 -20.80
N GLU A 167 -5.46 18.81 -19.74
CA GLU A 167 -6.62 18.01 -19.37
C GLU A 167 -7.39 18.56 -18.15
N GLY A 168 -6.85 19.49 -17.40
CA GLY A 168 -7.51 20.11 -16.23
C GLY A 168 -6.63 20.23 -14.98
N ALA A 169 -7.23 20.61 -13.87
CA ALA A 169 -6.58 20.75 -12.58
C ALA A 169 -7.02 19.65 -11.59
N TYR A 170 -6.08 19.04 -10.91
CA TYR A 170 -6.30 17.98 -9.93
C TYR A 170 -5.70 18.35 -8.59
N LEU A 171 -6.52 18.36 -7.52
CA LEU A 171 -6.11 18.88 -6.22
C LEU A 171 -5.45 17.86 -5.29
N PHE A 172 -5.87 16.62 -5.34
CA PHE A 172 -5.55 15.63 -4.29
C PHE A 172 -5.37 14.22 -4.87
N ASN A 173 -4.95 14.14 -6.11
CA ASN A 173 -4.87 12.86 -6.82
C ASN A 173 -3.57 12.13 -6.45
N SER A 174 -3.55 11.42 -5.32
CA SER A 174 -2.40 10.62 -4.92
C SER A 174 -2.10 9.50 -5.92
N GLN A 175 -0.82 9.25 -6.14
CA GLN A 175 -0.33 8.12 -6.95
C GLN A 175 -0.78 6.78 -6.37
N ASP A 176 -0.80 5.73 -7.19
CA ASP A 176 -0.99 4.37 -6.70
C ASP A 176 0.34 3.82 -6.16
N MET A 177 0.28 2.95 -5.16
CA MET A 177 1.46 2.30 -4.61
C MET A 177 1.86 1.09 -5.46
N ASN A 178 3.17 0.89 -5.66
CA ASN A 178 3.74 -0.32 -6.23
C ASN A 178 5.10 -0.61 -5.57
N MET A 179 5.15 -1.68 -4.77
CA MET A 179 6.34 -2.13 -4.05
C MET A 179 6.90 -3.44 -4.62
N LEU A 180 6.46 -3.89 -5.79
CA LEU A 180 6.84 -5.19 -6.33
C LEU A 180 8.37 -5.30 -6.50
N ALA A 181 8.99 -4.30 -7.10
CA ALA A 181 10.44 -4.25 -7.28
C ALA A 181 11.24 -4.05 -5.97
N HIS A 182 10.56 -3.79 -4.86
CA HIS A 182 11.13 -3.50 -3.54
C HIS A 182 10.64 -4.48 -2.48
N ILE A 183 10.26 -5.68 -2.90
CA ILE A 183 9.65 -6.66 -1.99
C ILE A 183 10.63 -7.12 -0.91
N ASP A 184 11.89 -7.24 -1.26
CA ASP A 184 12.97 -7.61 -0.36
C ASP A 184 13.18 -6.58 0.75
N ASP A 185 13.26 -5.30 0.43
CA ASP A 185 13.40 -4.22 1.42
C ASP A 185 12.25 -4.24 2.43
N LEU A 186 11.02 -4.46 1.93
CA LEU A 186 9.84 -4.50 2.79
C LEU A 186 9.81 -5.74 3.68
N LEU A 187 10.12 -6.92 3.12
CA LEU A 187 10.20 -8.16 3.89
C LEU A 187 11.36 -8.13 4.89
N ASP A 188 12.52 -7.62 4.49
CA ASP A 188 13.68 -7.43 5.36
C ASP A 188 13.41 -6.39 6.47
N SER A 189 12.49 -5.45 6.26
CA SER A 189 12.04 -4.55 7.33
C SER A 189 11.23 -5.25 8.44
N GLY A 190 10.81 -6.49 8.23
CA GLY A 190 10.08 -7.28 9.22
C GLY A 190 8.58 -7.39 8.99
N ALA A 191 8.07 -6.93 7.85
CA ALA A 191 6.70 -7.22 7.44
C ALA A 191 6.48 -8.73 7.32
N THR A 192 5.37 -9.23 7.85
CA THR A 192 4.98 -10.65 7.81
C THR A 192 3.72 -10.89 6.99
N SER A 193 3.04 -9.83 6.60
CA SER A 193 1.85 -9.86 5.75
C SER A 193 1.86 -8.67 4.79
N LEU A 194 1.49 -8.93 3.54
CA LEU A 194 1.48 -7.95 2.46
C LEU A 194 0.05 -7.68 2.02
N LYS A 195 -0.34 -6.40 1.93
CA LYS A 195 -1.70 -6.01 1.61
C LYS A 195 -1.82 -5.34 0.25
N ILE A 196 -2.61 -5.93 -0.64
CA ILE A 196 -2.99 -5.36 -1.92
C ILE A 196 -4.35 -4.65 -1.76
N GLU A 197 -4.41 -3.35 -2.08
CA GLU A 197 -5.67 -2.61 -2.11
C GLU A 197 -6.39 -2.88 -3.42
N GLY A 198 -7.52 -3.55 -3.33
CA GLY A 198 -8.28 -3.95 -4.50
C GLY A 198 -9.79 -3.74 -4.39
N ARG A 199 -10.27 -3.01 -3.38
CA ARG A 199 -11.70 -2.87 -3.06
C ARG A 199 -12.56 -2.41 -4.23
N SER A 200 -12.06 -1.48 -5.04
CA SER A 200 -12.78 -0.94 -6.21
C SER A 200 -12.18 -1.42 -7.55
N LYS A 201 -11.41 -2.50 -7.51
CA LYS A 201 -10.73 -3.04 -8.68
C LYS A 201 -11.44 -4.30 -9.20
N SER A 202 -11.13 -4.70 -10.43
CA SER A 202 -11.68 -5.91 -11.06
C SER A 202 -11.13 -7.20 -10.43
N ALA A 203 -11.84 -8.31 -10.61
CA ALA A 203 -11.34 -9.63 -10.22
C ALA A 203 -10.00 -9.96 -10.90
N TYR A 204 -9.83 -9.59 -12.17
CA TYR A 204 -8.57 -9.75 -12.89
C TYR A 204 -7.42 -9.00 -12.22
N TYR A 205 -7.64 -7.73 -11.83
CA TYR A 205 -6.62 -6.96 -11.11
C TYR A 205 -6.18 -7.69 -9.82
N ILE A 206 -7.14 -8.20 -9.04
CA ILE A 206 -6.84 -8.92 -7.81
C ILE A 206 -6.03 -10.18 -8.12
N ALA A 207 -6.44 -10.96 -9.13
CA ALA A 207 -5.77 -12.20 -9.52
C ALA A 207 -4.34 -11.91 -10.01
N ALA A 208 -4.15 -10.96 -10.94
CA ALA A 208 -2.86 -10.62 -11.53
C ALA A 208 -1.89 -10.10 -10.46
N MET A 209 -2.31 -9.14 -9.63
CA MET A 209 -1.45 -8.59 -8.59
C MET A 209 -1.16 -9.59 -7.48
N THR A 210 -2.11 -10.43 -7.09
CA THR A 210 -1.85 -11.50 -6.12
C THR A 210 -0.84 -12.50 -6.67
N ASN A 211 -0.96 -12.88 -7.94
CA ASN A 211 0.00 -13.75 -8.60
C ASN A 211 1.40 -13.12 -8.63
N ALA A 212 1.50 -11.85 -9.04
CA ALA A 212 2.77 -11.15 -9.12
C ALA A 212 3.47 -11.07 -7.75
N TYR A 213 2.76 -10.61 -6.71
CA TYR A 213 3.35 -10.52 -5.36
C TYR A 213 3.65 -11.89 -4.75
N LYS A 214 2.80 -12.91 -4.99
CA LYS A 214 3.10 -14.27 -4.50
C LYS A 214 4.35 -14.83 -5.15
N THR A 215 4.51 -14.63 -6.45
CA THR A 215 5.73 -15.05 -7.17
C THR A 215 6.97 -14.33 -6.65
N ALA A 216 6.88 -13.01 -6.45
CA ALA A 216 7.99 -12.22 -5.89
C ALA A 216 8.37 -12.67 -4.46
N VAL A 217 7.37 -13.00 -3.63
CA VAL A 217 7.62 -13.56 -2.29
C VAL A 217 8.29 -14.94 -2.38
N ASN A 218 7.87 -15.80 -3.31
CA ASN A 218 8.52 -17.10 -3.48
C ASN A 218 9.99 -16.93 -3.88
N GLU A 219 10.29 -16.04 -4.84
CA GLU A 219 11.66 -15.71 -5.21
C GLU A 219 12.49 -15.20 -4.01
N TYR A 220 11.91 -14.31 -3.23
CA TYR A 220 12.53 -13.82 -2.00
C TYR A 220 12.82 -14.99 -1.02
N MET A 221 11.86 -15.85 -0.75
CA MET A 221 12.00 -16.94 0.22
C MET A 221 13.12 -17.91 -0.19
N VAL A 222 13.21 -18.22 -1.48
CA VAL A 222 14.25 -19.12 -2.03
C VAL A 222 15.63 -18.43 -2.00
N GLN A 223 15.73 -17.22 -2.54
CA GLN A 223 17.02 -16.52 -2.64
C GLN A 223 17.58 -16.12 -1.28
N ARG A 224 16.73 -15.86 -0.28
CA ARG A 224 17.13 -15.65 1.13
C ARG A 224 17.42 -16.96 1.87
N GLY A 225 17.15 -18.13 1.25
CA GLY A 225 17.34 -19.45 1.86
C GLY A 225 16.41 -19.72 3.03
N PHE A 226 15.20 -19.14 3.04
CA PHE A 226 14.14 -19.49 3.98
C PHE A 226 13.39 -20.73 3.55
N GLU A 227 13.25 -20.94 2.25
CA GLU A 227 12.63 -22.10 1.62
C GLU A 227 13.52 -22.61 0.48
N ASP A 228 13.37 -23.89 0.14
CA ASP A 228 13.95 -24.44 -1.10
C ASP A 228 13.00 -24.20 -2.30
N ALA A 229 13.42 -24.64 -3.49
CA ALA A 229 12.63 -24.50 -4.71
C ALA A 229 11.30 -25.27 -4.68
N ASP A 230 11.18 -26.28 -3.82
CA ASP A 230 9.97 -27.08 -3.63
C ASP A 230 9.05 -26.50 -2.53
N GLY A 231 9.45 -25.41 -1.88
CA GLY A 231 8.71 -24.74 -0.81
C GLY A 231 8.89 -25.35 0.57
N ASN A 232 9.91 -26.19 0.78
CA ASN A 232 10.20 -26.72 2.11
C ASN A 232 10.95 -25.67 2.93
N VAL A 233 10.52 -25.46 4.18
CA VAL A 233 11.11 -24.49 5.09
C VAL A 233 12.50 -24.93 5.52
N LEU A 234 13.52 -24.10 5.29
CA LEU A 234 14.92 -24.34 5.65
C LEU A 234 15.32 -23.63 6.94
N LYS A 235 14.80 -22.42 7.19
CA LYS A 235 15.07 -21.64 8.40
C LYS A 235 13.89 -20.71 8.76
N PRO A 236 13.83 -20.23 10.03
CA PRO A 236 12.78 -19.30 10.45
C PRO A 236 12.82 -17.99 9.67
N PHE A 237 11.66 -17.60 9.13
CA PHE A 237 11.50 -16.35 8.37
C PHE A 237 11.66 -15.08 9.23
N ARG A 238 11.57 -15.20 10.57
CA ARG A 238 11.60 -14.05 11.48
C ARG A 238 12.99 -13.53 11.85
N ASP A 239 14.06 -14.18 11.39
CA ASP A 239 15.45 -13.84 11.73
C ASP A 239 16.08 -12.76 10.80
N ARG A 240 15.30 -11.83 10.33
CA ARG A 240 15.75 -10.79 9.40
C ARG A 240 16.20 -9.50 10.09
N VAL A 241 15.53 -9.15 11.17
CA VAL A 241 15.68 -7.88 11.85
C VAL A 241 16.54 -8.04 13.08
N ILE A 242 17.49 -7.13 13.29
CA ILE A 242 18.34 -7.05 14.48
C ILE A 242 17.52 -6.44 15.61
N ARG A 243 17.51 -7.09 16.77
CA ARG A 243 16.66 -6.74 17.91
C ARG A 243 17.50 -6.23 19.08
N PRO A 244 16.89 -5.49 20.01
CA PRO A 244 17.50 -5.22 21.31
C PRO A 244 17.94 -6.53 21.98
N GLY A 245 19.22 -6.60 22.32
CA GLY A 245 19.86 -7.81 22.86
C GLY A 245 20.70 -8.61 21.86
N ASP A 246 20.54 -8.37 20.56
CA ASP A 246 21.44 -8.95 19.56
C ASP A 246 22.83 -8.27 19.63
N PRO A 247 23.93 -9.00 19.37
CA PRO A 247 25.29 -8.43 19.41
C PRO A 247 25.53 -7.28 18.43
N GLU A 248 24.76 -7.24 17.34
CA GLU A 248 24.83 -6.20 16.31
C GLU A 248 23.92 -4.99 16.59
N TYR A 249 23.01 -5.08 17.59
CA TYR A 249 22.08 -3.99 17.87
C TYR A 249 22.81 -2.70 18.27
N GLY A 250 22.47 -1.61 17.61
CA GLY A 250 23.08 -0.31 17.85
C GLY A 250 24.46 -0.11 17.24
N LYS A 251 25.00 -1.10 16.53
CA LYS A 251 26.16 -0.86 15.67
C LYS A 251 25.71 -0.11 14.43
N PRO A 252 26.49 0.88 13.95
CA PRO A 252 26.20 1.50 12.66
C PRO A 252 26.22 0.42 11.59
N ASP A 253 25.27 0.52 10.65
CA ASP A 253 25.34 -0.28 9.43
C ASP A 253 26.70 -0.02 8.77
N THR A 254 27.37 -1.08 8.34
CA THR A 254 28.60 -0.88 7.58
C THR A 254 28.23 -0.17 6.28
N GLU A 255 29.11 0.75 5.82
CA GLU A 255 28.88 1.45 4.55
C GLU A 255 28.55 0.47 3.42
N ASP A 256 29.16 -0.71 3.42
CA ASP A 256 28.88 -1.78 2.45
C ASP A 256 27.45 -2.33 2.55
N ALA A 257 26.85 -2.39 3.73
CA ALA A 257 25.46 -2.83 3.91
C ALA A 257 24.45 -1.76 3.48
N ILE A 258 24.78 -0.48 3.73
CA ILE A 258 23.98 0.66 3.28
C ILE A 258 24.04 0.74 1.75
N MET A 259 25.22 0.60 1.14
CA MET A 259 25.42 0.66 -0.30
C MET A 259 24.80 -0.54 -1.01
N ALA A 260 24.89 -1.75 -0.46
CA ALA A 260 24.20 -2.92 -1.02
C ALA A 260 22.68 -2.76 -1.04
N ASN A 261 22.12 -2.11 -0.02
CA ASN A 261 20.69 -1.78 0.02
C ASN A 261 20.32 -0.57 -0.86
N ALA A 262 21.20 0.42 -1.00
CA ALA A 262 20.97 1.61 -1.81
C ALA A 262 21.19 1.34 -3.31
N ASP A 263 22.32 0.72 -3.69
CA ASP A 263 22.67 0.51 -5.11
C ASP A 263 21.74 -0.49 -5.81
N GLY A 264 21.28 -1.51 -5.11
CA GLY A 264 20.33 -2.45 -5.69
C GLY A 264 18.91 -1.89 -5.78
N ALA A 265 18.53 -0.96 -4.90
CA ALA A 265 17.23 -0.28 -5.01
C ALA A 265 17.10 0.54 -6.30
N PHE A 266 18.22 0.97 -6.88
CA PHE A 266 18.28 1.82 -8.06
C PHE A 266 18.89 1.18 -9.31
N ALA A 267 19.57 0.06 -9.18
CA ALA A 267 20.19 -0.62 -10.33
C ALA A 267 19.10 -1.25 -11.22
N GLY A 268 18.80 -0.60 -12.33
CA GLY A 268 17.84 -1.07 -13.32
C GLY A 268 16.38 -0.69 -13.11
N LYS A 269 16.08 0.12 -12.10
CA LYS A 269 14.73 0.68 -11.90
C LYS A 269 14.57 1.98 -12.69
N PRO A 270 13.40 2.26 -13.28
CA PRO A 270 13.17 3.53 -13.93
C PRO A 270 13.38 4.65 -12.90
N ASP A 271 14.26 5.56 -13.22
CA ASP A 271 14.48 6.78 -12.46
C ASP A 271 13.17 7.57 -12.43
N ILE A 272 12.45 7.47 -11.31
CA ILE A 272 11.17 8.17 -11.10
C ILE A 272 11.38 9.69 -11.14
N ASP A 273 12.61 10.15 -10.86
CA ASP A 273 13.02 11.55 -10.98
C ASP A 273 13.40 11.93 -12.41
N ALA A 274 13.67 10.96 -13.30
CA ALA A 274 13.98 11.16 -14.71
C ALA A 274 12.74 11.21 -15.62
N ILE A 275 11.54 11.01 -15.09
CA ILE A 275 10.33 11.33 -15.84
C ILE A 275 10.35 12.86 -16.01
N PRO A 276 10.49 13.41 -17.24
CA PRO A 276 10.54 14.84 -17.42
C PRO A 276 9.23 15.40 -16.88
N VAL A 277 9.29 16.04 -15.73
CA VAL A 277 8.28 17.03 -15.38
C VAL A 277 8.36 18.03 -16.51
N GLY A 278 7.35 18.05 -17.37
CA GLY A 278 7.31 18.89 -18.55
C GLY A 278 7.77 20.28 -18.12
N GLY A 279 8.88 20.71 -18.72
CA GLY A 279 9.60 21.89 -18.25
C GLY A 279 8.63 23.02 -18.07
N VAL A 280 8.50 23.47 -16.83
CA VAL A 280 7.93 24.77 -16.56
C VAL A 280 8.84 25.73 -17.29
N PRO A 281 8.38 26.48 -18.30
CA PRO A 281 9.20 27.52 -18.88
C PRO A 281 9.60 28.45 -17.74
N SER A 282 10.88 28.68 -17.54
CA SER A 282 11.40 29.69 -16.63
C SER A 282 11.04 31.11 -17.17
N GLY A 283 9.75 31.36 -17.30
CA GLY A 283 9.21 32.69 -17.51
C GLY A 283 8.93 33.26 -16.13
N ASN A 284 9.57 34.37 -15.81
CA ASN A 284 9.22 35.21 -14.68
C ASN A 284 7.71 35.46 -14.69
N VAL A 285 6.96 34.63 -13.99
CA VAL A 285 5.62 35.00 -13.58
C VAL A 285 5.84 36.00 -12.45
N SER A 286 5.80 37.27 -12.79
CA SER A 286 5.65 38.29 -11.79
C SER A 286 4.45 37.91 -10.94
N ALA A 287 4.70 37.67 -9.67
CA ALA A 287 3.66 37.48 -8.68
C ALA A 287 2.76 38.70 -8.70
N GLY A 288 1.69 38.64 -9.49
CA GLY A 288 0.59 39.57 -9.37
C GLY A 288 0.09 39.46 -7.95
N ASN A 289 0.02 40.58 -7.24
CA ASN A 289 -0.39 40.73 -5.86
C ASN A 289 -1.62 39.88 -5.55
N ILE A 290 -1.42 38.64 -5.13
CA ILE A 290 -2.41 37.89 -4.39
C ILE A 290 -2.30 38.47 -2.98
N ALA A 291 -3.26 39.27 -2.57
CA ALA A 291 -3.43 39.67 -1.18
C ALA A 291 -3.86 38.40 -0.42
N ILE A 292 -2.89 37.59 -0.04
CA ILE A 292 -3.05 36.53 0.93
C ILE A 292 -2.87 37.21 2.28
N GLY A 293 -3.79 36.98 3.20
CA GLY A 293 -3.95 37.55 4.52
C GLY A 293 -2.72 38.09 5.24
N GLU A 294 -2.92 38.74 6.33
CA GLU A 294 -1.93 39.54 7.04
C GLU A 294 -0.54 38.88 7.21
N PRO A 295 0.56 39.68 7.23
CA PRO A 295 1.95 39.18 7.20
C PRO A 295 2.34 38.19 8.30
N ASP A 296 1.60 38.11 9.40
CA ASP A 296 1.87 37.24 10.52
C ASP A 296 1.54 35.76 10.25
N ASP A 297 0.58 35.48 9.39
CA ASP A 297 0.20 34.10 9.04
C ASP A 297 1.22 33.43 8.08
N LEU A 298 1.83 34.24 7.20
CA LEU A 298 2.92 33.80 6.33
C LEU A 298 4.21 33.49 7.10
N SER A 299 4.43 34.10 8.25
CA SER A 299 5.62 33.86 9.08
C SER A 299 5.59 32.50 9.74
N TYR A 300 4.41 31.99 10.06
CA TYR A 300 4.25 30.66 10.66
C TYR A 300 4.51 29.55 9.62
N HIS A 301 3.94 29.66 8.44
CA HIS A 301 4.18 28.71 7.36
C HIS A 301 5.63 28.75 6.83
N ALA A 302 6.21 29.95 6.70
CA ALA A 302 7.61 30.10 6.28
C ALA A 302 8.61 29.56 7.33
N ARG A 303 8.26 29.61 8.62
CA ARG A 303 9.09 29.01 9.67
C ARG A 303 8.97 27.48 9.72
N SER A 304 7.81 26.91 9.39
CA SER A 304 7.62 25.44 9.34
C SER A 304 8.33 24.82 8.13
N THR A 305 8.37 25.52 7.00
CA THR A 305 9.08 25.06 5.78
C THR A 305 10.59 25.29 5.84
N ARG A 306 11.09 26.17 6.72
CA ARG A 306 12.53 26.38 6.95
C ARG A 306 13.15 25.51 8.02
N ARG A 307 12.41 24.71 8.75
CA ARG A 307 13.00 23.56 9.42
C ARG A 307 13.55 22.69 8.29
N LYS A 308 14.89 22.78 8.09
CA LYS A 308 15.63 21.67 7.46
C LYS A 308 14.97 20.42 8.03
N SER A 309 14.62 19.50 7.17
CA SER A 309 14.22 18.17 7.59
C SER A 309 15.39 17.59 8.40
N ASN A 310 15.47 17.96 9.66
CA ASN A 310 16.13 17.11 10.60
C ASN A 310 15.28 15.87 10.55
N THR A 311 15.74 14.89 9.83
CA THR A 311 15.17 13.57 9.83
C THR A 311 14.96 13.20 11.29
N ALA A 312 13.85 12.60 11.62
CA ALA A 312 13.57 12.15 13.00
C ALA A 312 14.70 11.30 13.60
N ALA A 313 15.64 10.83 12.76
CA ALA A 313 16.88 10.18 13.08
C ALA A 313 17.83 11.01 13.98
N GLU A 314 17.72 12.35 13.98
CA GLU A 314 18.65 13.20 14.74
C GLU A 314 18.22 13.42 16.22
N ILE A 315 17.05 12.93 16.64
CA ILE A 315 16.55 13.14 18.01
C ILE A 315 16.10 11.80 18.62
N LEU A 316 17.02 10.85 18.65
CA LEU A 316 16.79 9.62 19.40
C LEU A 316 17.03 9.88 20.89
N PRO A 317 16.18 9.36 21.80
CA PRO A 317 16.46 9.38 23.22
C PRO A 317 17.81 8.73 23.55
N GLU A 318 18.44 9.17 24.64
CA GLU A 318 19.71 8.58 25.08
C GLU A 318 19.57 7.05 25.25
N GLY A 319 20.50 6.30 24.68
CA GLY A 319 20.47 4.83 24.69
C GLY A 319 19.48 4.18 23.71
N TRP A 320 18.80 4.97 22.91
CA TRP A 320 17.90 4.44 21.88
C TRP A 320 18.64 4.29 20.56
N HIS A 321 18.44 3.17 19.91
CA HIS A 321 19.05 2.85 18.61
C HIS A 321 17.99 2.37 17.64
N HIS A 322 18.16 2.67 16.36
CA HIS A 322 17.35 2.09 15.31
C HIS A 322 17.64 0.58 15.17
N ALA A 323 16.61 -0.18 14.83
CA ALA A 323 16.78 -1.56 14.43
C ALA A 323 17.52 -1.63 13.09
N GLY A 324 18.51 -2.50 13.01
CA GLY A 324 19.22 -2.83 11.77
C GLY A 324 18.54 -3.95 11.00
N VAL A 325 19.11 -4.26 9.85
CA VAL A 325 18.75 -5.40 9.01
C VAL A 325 20.01 -6.24 8.79
N ARG A 326 19.89 -7.55 8.85
CA ARG A 326 21.02 -8.42 8.49
C ARG A 326 21.36 -8.22 7.02
N PRO A 327 22.62 -7.85 6.69
CA PRO A 327 23.01 -7.60 5.31
C PRO A 327 22.71 -8.80 4.42
N ALA A 328 22.10 -8.54 3.29
CA ALA A 328 21.79 -9.55 2.29
C ALA A 328 21.72 -8.91 0.90
N PRO A 329 22.17 -9.60 -0.15
CA PRO A 329 22.08 -9.07 -1.50
C PRO A 329 20.63 -8.88 -1.93
N HIS A 330 20.38 -7.96 -2.86
CA HIS A 330 19.03 -7.77 -3.41
C HIS A 330 18.52 -9.03 -4.09
N VAL A 331 17.20 -9.23 -3.97
CA VAL A 331 16.51 -10.33 -4.64
C VAL A 331 16.29 -9.97 -6.11
N THR A 332 16.69 -10.87 -7.00
CA THR A 332 16.46 -10.71 -8.43
C THR A 332 15.09 -11.24 -8.80
N LEU A 333 14.25 -10.39 -9.35
CA LEU A 333 12.94 -10.78 -9.88
C LEU A 333 13.02 -10.97 -11.40
N PRO A 334 12.26 -11.91 -11.99
CA PRO A 334 12.14 -12.04 -13.44
C PRO A 334 11.59 -10.76 -14.09
N ASP A 335 12.12 -10.36 -15.24
CA ASP A 335 11.68 -9.13 -15.93
C ASP A 335 10.19 -9.10 -16.21
N TRP A 336 9.61 -10.23 -16.68
CA TRP A 336 8.18 -10.32 -16.95
C TRP A 336 7.31 -9.98 -15.72
N LEU A 337 7.82 -10.25 -14.52
CA LEU A 337 7.10 -10.00 -13.27
C LEU A 337 7.00 -8.50 -12.98
N LEU A 338 8.06 -7.77 -13.32
CA LEU A 338 8.11 -6.32 -13.10
C LEU A 338 7.16 -5.56 -14.07
N ASP A 339 6.79 -6.16 -15.20
CA ASP A 339 5.85 -5.59 -16.16
C ASP A 339 4.37 -5.80 -15.79
N GLU A 340 4.07 -6.76 -14.89
CA GLU A 340 2.69 -7.11 -14.54
C GLU A 340 1.86 -5.93 -13.97
N PRO A 341 2.42 -5.04 -13.13
CA PRO A 341 1.67 -3.88 -12.63
C PRO A 341 1.15 -2.95 -13.73
N ASP A 342 1.88 -2.80 -14.84
CA ASP A 342 1.49 -1.92 -15.94
C ASP A 342 0.38 -2.51 -16.82
N LYS A 343 0.12 -3.80 -16.72
CA LYS A 343 -0.94 -4.49 -17.46
C LYS A 343 -2.33 -4.29 -16.85
N VAL A 344 -2.43 -3.90 -15.59
CA VAL A 344 -3.69 -3.65 -14.90
C VAL A 344 -4.04 -2.16 -14.85
N ALA A 345 -5.29 -1.84 -14.53
CA ALA A 345 -5.70 -0.44 -14.45
C ALA A 345 -5.10 0.26 -13.22
N HIS A 346 -4.23 1.22 -13.45
CA HIS A 346 -3.51 1.96 -12.42
C HIS A 346 -3.39 3.45 -12.74
N ARG A 347 -3.00 4.25 -11.76
CA ARG A 347 -2.46 5.60 -11.90
C ARG A 347 -0.94 5.53 -11.86
N ASP A 348 -0.26 6.67 -12.02
CA ASP A 348 1.20 6.69 -11.84
C ASP A 348 1.57 6.01 -10.53
N TYR A 349 2.63 5.21 -10.56
CA TYR A 349 3.08 4.47 -9.41
C TYR A 349 4.09 5.26 -8.57
N SER A 350 4.09 4.98 -7.27
CA SER A 350 5.08 5.42 -6.30
C SER A 350 5.33 4.32 -5.27
N THR A 351 6.40 4.46 -4.52
CA THR A 351 6.69 3.60 -3.35
C THR A 351 5.97 4.06 -2.08
N GLY A 352 5.08 5.04 -2.18
CA GLY A 352 4.45 5.65 -1.01
C GLY A 352 5.47 6.34 -0.12
N PHE A 353 5.35 6.14 1.19
CA PHE A 353 6.23 6.77 2.19
C PHE A 353 7.40 5.86 2.63
N TYR A 354 7.57 4.68 2.04
CA TYR A 354 8.60 3.74 2.48
C TYR A 354 10.03 4.26 2.32
N TYR A 355 10.26 5.18 1.39
CA TYR A 355 11.55 5.82 1.15
C TYR A 355 11.41 7.33 1.38
N PRO A 356 11.89 7.87 2.52
CA PRO A 356 11.74 9.29 2.87
C PRO A 356 12.39 10.26 1.88
N GLU A 357 13.43 9.82 1.19
CA GLU A 357 14.12 10.56 0.13
C GLU A 357 13.25 10.74 -1.12
N HIS A 358 12.32 9.83 -1.36
CA HIS A 358 11.36 9.92 -2.44
C HIS A 358 10.15 10.73 -1.98
N LYS A 359 10.02 11.95 -2.47
CA LYS A 359 8.85 12.76 -2.15
C LYS A 359 7.59 12.11 -2.72
N VAL A 360 6.64 11.80 -1.84
CA VAL A 360 5.30 11.41 -2.27
C VAL A 360 4.70 12.56 -3.06
N ARG A 361 4.40 12.30 -4.32
CA ARG A 361 3.82 13.27 -5.26
C ARG A 361 2.34 12.97 -5.50
N GLN A 362 1.66 13.95 -6.06
CA GLN A 362 0.31 13.78 -6.59
C GLN A 362 0.39 13.76 -8.11
N SER A 363 -0.41 12.91 -8.74
CA SER A 363 -0.55 12.92 -10.19
C SER A 363 -1.39 14.13 -10.58
N THR A 364 -0.70 15.17 -11.07
CA THR A 364 -1.34 16.43 -11.48
C THR A 364 -1.80 16.40 -12.92
N ASP A 365 -1.20 15.54 -13.73
CA ASP A 365 -1.40 15.50 -15.18
C ASP A 365 -2.70 14.82 -15.60
N ARG A 366 -3.15 13.83 -14.80
CA ARG A 366 -4.35 13.05 -15.13
C ARG A 366 -5.02 12.43 -13.90
N SER A 367 -6.36 12.35 -13.93
CA SER A 367 -7.13 11.61 -12.92
C SER A 367 -7.52 10.21 -13.38
N ALA A 368 -7.37 9.91 -14.66
CA ALA A 368 -7.81 8.67 -15.24
C ALA A 368 -6.86 7.51 -14.92
N TYR A 369 -7.44 6.33 -14.72
CA TYR A 369 -6.68 5.10 -14.76
C TYR A 369 -6.27 4.79 -16.20
N PHE A 370 -5.05 4.33 -16.38
CA PHE A 370 -4.58 3.78 -17.65
C PHE A 370 -4.18 2.31 -17.46
N ARG A 371 -4.05 1.60 -18.54
CA ARG A 371 -3.63 0.21 -18.60
C ARG A 371 -3.04 -0.07 -19.97
N ALA A 372 -2.02 -0.90 -20.03
CA ALA A 372 -1.44 -1.33 -21.29
C ALA A 372 -2.28 -2.43 -21.98
N TRP A 373 -3.01 -3.22 -21.17
CA TRP A 373 -3.72 -4.41 -21.64
C TRP A 373 -5.22 -4.36 -21.36
N LEU A 374 -6.00 -5.05 -22.20
CA LEU A 374 -7.44 -5.23 -22.04
C LEU A 374 -7.75 -6.68 -21.69
N VAL A 375 -8.50 -6.90 -20.62
CA VAL A 375 -8.99 -8.25 -20.30
C VAL A 375 -10.02 -8.67 -21.35
N VAL A 376 -9.73 -9.70 -22.11
CA VAL A 376 -10.61 -10.21 -23.16
C VAL A 376 -11.49 -11.35 -22.66
N GLY A 377 -11.05 -12.12 -21.68
CA GLY A 377 -11.85 -13.22 -21.15
C GLY A 377 -11.24 -13.91 -19.94
N GLU A 378 -11.95 -14.91 -19.50
CA GLU A 378 -11.60 -15.78 -18.37
C GLU A 378 -11.65 -17.23 -18.85
N VAL A 379 -10.59 -17.99 -18.63
CA VAL A 379 -10.53 -19.39 -19.00
C VAL A 379 -11.44 -20.22 -18.09
N LEU A 380 -12.42 -20.87 -18.65
CA LEU A 380 -13.35 -21.74 -17.92
C LEU A 380 -12.85 -23.20 -17.89
N SER A 381 -12.29 -23.66 -18.99
CA SER A 381 -11.76 -25.02 -19.10
C SER A 381 -10.74 -25.13 -20.21
N TRP A 382 -9.89 -26.13 -20.08
CA TRP A 382 -8.96 -26.57 -21.11
C TRP A 382 -9.05 -28.08 -21.29
N SER A 383 -9.14 -28.52 -22.55
CA SER A 383 -9.23 -29.93 -22.92
C SER A 383 -8.07 -30.29 -23.84
N PRO A 384 -6.98 -30.89 -23.31
CA PRO A 384 -5.83 -31.30 -24.13
C PRO A 384 -6.20 -32.40 -25.14
N GLU A 385 -7.19 -33.25 -24.81
CA GLU A 385 -7.64 -34.37 -25.61
C GLU A 385 -8.35 -33.93 -26.91
N ASP A 386 -8.94 -32.71 -26.92
CA ASP A 386 -9.64 -32.12 -28.07
C ASP A 386 -8.72 -31.19 -28.90
N GLY A 387 -7.44 -31.54 -29.06
CA GLY A 387 -6.48 -30.71 -29.77
C GLY A 387 -6.09 -29.41 -29.06
N GLY A 388 -6.20 -29.39 -27.72
CA GLY A 388 -5.85 -28.21 -26.91
C GLY A 388 -6.92 -27.13 -26.90
N ARG A 389 -8.21 -27.49 -26.94
CA ARG A 389 -9.31 -26.53 -26.93
C ARG A 389 -9.41 -25.81 -25.57
N VAL A 390 -9.40 -24.48 -25.62
CA VAL A 390 -9.67 -23.60 -24.46
C VAL A 390 -11.08 -23.04 -24.59
N THR A 391 -11.89 -23.16 -23.53
CA THR A 391 -13.20 -22.50 -23.42
C THR A 391 -13.04 -21.23 -22.61
N ILE A 392 -13.44 -20.10 -23.16
CA ILE A 392 -13.27 -18.77 -22.58
C ILE A 392 -14.65 -18.12 -22.36
N MET A 393 -14.87 -17.59 -21.17
CA MET A 393 -15.96 -16.64 -20.94
C MET A 393 -15.50 -15.26 -21.39
N SER A 394 -15.99 -14.82 -22.54
CA SER A 394 -15.62 -13.51 -23.10
C SER A 394 -16.11 -12.35 -22.21
N ARG A 395 -15.21 -11.41 -21.93
CA ARG A 395 -15.51 -10.16 -21.22
C ARG A 395 -15.44 -8.96 -22.15
N ASN A 396 -14.69 -9.07 -23.23
CA ASN A 396 -14.56 -8.09 -24.29
C ASN A 396 -14.48 -8.78 -25.64
N LYS A 397 -14.61 -8.02 -26.75
CA LYS A 397 -14.50 -8.53 -28.09
C LYS A 397 -13.12 -9.15 -28.33
N ILE A 398 -13.10 -10.35 -28.90
CA ILE A 398 -11.89 -11.04 -29.41
C ILE A 398 -12.12 -11.26 -30.89
N GLU A 399 -11.12 -11.00 -31.69
CA GLU A 399 -11.13 -11.22 -33.14
C GLU A 399 -10.20 -12.36 -33.50
N ALA A 400 -10.56 -13.13 -34.55
CA ALA A 400 -9.67 -14.18 -35.05
C ALA A 400 -8.37 -13.56 -35.58
N GLY A 401 -7.22 -14.17 -35.21
CA GLY A 401 -5.90 -13.65 -35.55
C GLY A 401 -5.40 -12.55 -34.61
N GLN A 402 -6.14 -12.20 -33.58
CA GLN A 402 -5.66 -11.31 -32.52
C GLN A 402 -4.75 -12.07 -31.58
N GLU A 403 -3.57 -11.50 -31.28
CA GLU A 403 -2.70 -12.02 -30.23
C GLU A 403 -3.32 -11.75 -28.85
N VAL A 404 -3.37 -12.77 -28.02
CA VAL A 404 -3.82 -12.72 -26.63
C VAL A 404 -2.76 -13.31 -25.71
N GLU A 405 -2.67 -12.79 -24.49
CA GLU A 405 -1.75 -13.29 -23.48
C GLU A 405 -2.53 -14.07 -22.40
N PHE A 406 -2.06 -15.25 -22.08
CA PHE A 406 -2.59 -16.08 -20.99
C PHE A 406 -1.74 -15.89 -19.75
N VAL A 407 -2.38 -15.45 -18.66
CA VAL A 407 -1.76 -15.30 -17.35
C VAL A 407 -1.97 -16.58 -16.55
N LEU A 408 -0.87 -17.19 -16.11
CA LEU A 408 -0.84 -18.42 -15.36
C LEU A 408 -0.35 -18.19 -13.93
N PRO A 409 -0.85 -18.91 -12.93
CA PRO A 409 -0.33 -18.82 -11.57
C PRO A 409 1.13 -19.25 -11.48
N GLY A 410 2.01 -18.37 -10.95
CA GLY A 410 3.41 -18.68 -10.68
C GLY A 410 4.32 -18.85 -11.89
N ALA A 411 3.85 -18.53 -13.10
CA ALA A 411 4.61 -18.70 -14.33
C ALA A 411 4.53 -17.44 -15.21
N ALA A 412 5.52 -17.27 -16.07
CA ALA A 412 5.49 -16.21 -17.09
C ALA A 412 4.26 -16.33 -17.97
N PRO A 413 3.59 -15.22 -18.27
CA PRO A 413 2.52 -15.21 -19.27
C PRO A 413 3.04 -15.69 -20.63
N PHE A 414 2.17 -16.28 -21.44
CA PHE A 414 2.51 -16.64 -22.81
C PHE A 414 1.49 -16.09 -23.80
N ALA A 415 1.97 -15.65 -24.95
CA ALA A 415 1.14 -15.14 -26.02
C ALA A 415 0.66 -16.28 -26.92
N TYR A 416 -0.55 -16.12 -27.48
CA TYR A 416 -1.17 -17.03 -28.44
C TYR A 416 -2.01 -16.23 -29.45
N THR A 417 -2.03 -16.67 -30.68
CA THR A 417 -2.78 -16.02 -31.78
C THR A 417 -3.88 -16.92 -32.32
#